data_fe1a5f8941330ad65ed209ca243e485e
#
_entry.id   fe1a5f8941330ad65ed209ca243e485e
#
_cell.length_a   1.000
_cell.length_b   1.000
_cell.length_c   1.000
_cell.angle_alpha   90.00
_cell.angle_beta   90.00
_cell.angle_gamma   90.00
#
_symmetry.space_group_name_H-M   'P 1'
#
loop_
_entity.id
_entity.type
_entity.pdbx_description
1 polymer ?
#
loop_
_entity_poly.entity_id
_entity_poly.type
_entity_poly.pdbx_seq_one_letter_code
_entity_poly.pdbx_strand_id
1 'polypeptide(L)'
;MKINKKIFDNGLRLVHNEDTSTQMVALNIVYDVGARDEHPEHTGFAHLFEHLMFGGSAHIPDYDAPLQLAGGENNAWTNNDITNYYLTVPKSNVETGFWLESDRMLELAFSEQSLEVQRAVVMEEFKQRCLNQPYGDVGHLLRPLAYQTHPYRWPTIGKDLSHIANATLDEVKEFFFRFYAPNNAVLAVTGNISWEETVRLTEKWFAPIPRRNVPVRQLPQEVVQTAERRQTVERNVPLDALFMAYHMCSREDADYYAFDILSDILSNGRSSRLTRRLVQEQKLFSSLDAYISGTRDAGLLHISGKPSAGVSLDQAEAAVRKELEELKQGLVGEQELEKVKNKFESTQIFGNINYLNVATNLAWFELTGQAEDIDREVDNYRVVTAEQLHRVAQQTFRDENGIVLYYQKEN
;
A
#
# COMPACT_ATOMS: atom_id res chain seq x y z
N MET A 1 -8.15 -1.87 22.95
CA MET A 1 -7.06 -2.89 22.92
C MET A 1 -5.98 -2.53 23.93
N LYS A 2 -5.29 -3.49 24.59
CA LYS A 2 -4.16 -3.15 25.46
C LYS A 2 -2.89 -3.09 24.64
N ILE A 3 -2.31 -1.89 24.52
CA ILE A 3 -1.11 -1.64 23.73
C ILE A 3 0.02 -1.24 24.67
N ASN A 4 1.16 -1.90 24.56
CA ASN A 4 2.39 -1.54 25.27
C ASN A 4 3.41 -1.02 24.26
N LYS A 5 4.20 0.00 24.64
CA LYS A 5 5.20 0.62 23.76
C LYS A 5 6.52 0.88 24.46
N LYS A 6 7.62 0.78 23.71
CA LYS A 6 8.95 1.17 24.17
C LYS A 6 9.77 1.68 23.00
N ILE A 7 10.53 2.74 23.22
CA ILE A 7 11.55 3.21 22.26
C ILE A 7 12.91 2.84 22.83
N PHE A 8 13.73 2.17 22.04
CA PHE A 8 15.10 1.77 22.41
C PHE A 8 16.11 2.88 22.08
N ASP A 9 17.29 2.82 22.70
CA ASP A 9 18.33 3.83 22.52
C ASP A 9 18.80 3.96 21.06
N ASN A 10 18.75 2.86 20.29
CA ASN A 10 19.04 2.88 18.85
C ASN A 10 17.89 3.46 18.00
N GLY A 11 16.79 3.86 18.62
CA GLY A 11 15.64 4.48 17.99
C GLY A 11 14.56 3.53 17.49
N LEU A 12 14.72 2.20 17.66
CA LEU A 12 13.68 1.23 17.31
C LEU A 12 12.44 1.47 18.19
N ARG A 13 11.29 1.56 17.56
CA ARG A 13 9.97 1.65 18.20
C ARG A 13 9.37 0.26 18.28
N LEU A 14 9.12 -0.22 19.50
CA LEU A 14 8.43 -1.48 19.77
C LEU A 14 6.99 -1.20 20.17
N VAL A 15 6.05 -1.90 19.53
CA VAL A 15 4.64 -1.94 19.88
C VAL A 15 4.24 -3.38 20.14
N HIS A 16 3.44 -3.61 21.18
CA HIS A 16 3.04 -4.96 21.58
C HIS A 16 1.57 -5.03 21.98
N ASN A 17 0.91 -6.10 21.55
CA ASN A 17 -0.43 -6.48 22.00
C ASN A 17 -0.46 -7.98 22.33
N GLU A 18 -0.76 -8.32 23.58
CA GLU A 18 -0.87 -9.71 24.01
C GLU A 18 -2.25 -10.28 23.69
N ASP A 19 -2.26 -11.40 22.97
CA ASP A 19 -3.46 -12.19 22.70
C ASP A 19 -3.21 -13.66 23.09
N THR A 20 -3.76 -14.07 24.23
CA THR A 20 -3.63 -15.43 24.76
C THR A 20 -4.62 -16.42 24.13
N SER A 21 -5.53 -15.98 23.28
CA SER A 21 -6.50 -16.84 22.59
C SER A 21 -5.88 -17.70 21.48
N THR A 22 -4.70 -17.30 20.99
CA THR A 22 -3.91 -18.05 19.99
C THR A 22 -2.68 -18.71 20.62
N GLN A 23 -2.08 -19.67 19.94
CA GLN A 23 -0.75 -20.23 20.24
C GLN A 23 0.34 -19.67 19.34
N MET A 24 0.02 -18.70 18.52
CA MET A 24 0.92 -18.08 17.56
C MET A 24 1.35 -16.69 18.00
N VAL A 25 2.47 -16.25 17.46
CA VAL A 25 2.98 -14.87 17.60
C VAL A 25 3.28 -14.34 16.19
N ALA A 26 2.88 -13.11 15.92
CA ALA A 26 3.28 -12.36 14.74
C ALA A 26 4.33 -11.33 15.12
N LEU A 27 5.39 -11.25 14.32
CA LEU A 27 6.34 -10.14 14.28
C LEU A 27 6.12 -9.41 12.96
N ASN A 28 5.89 -8.10 13.03
CA ASN A 28 5.76 -7.26 11.86
C ASN A 28 6.71 -6.07 11.95
N ILE A 29 7.59 -5.92 10.98
CA ILE A 29 8.50 -4.78 10.90
C ILE A 29 8.14 -3.94 9.69
N VAL A 30 7.80 -2.68 9.95
CA VAL A 30 7.61 -1.69 8.90
C VAL A 30 8.79 -0.73 8.88
N TYR A 31 9.37 -0.51 7.69
CA TYR A 31 10.37 0.52 7.45
C TYR A 31 9.73 1.72 6.74
N ASP A 32 10.05 2.94 7.21
CA ASP A 32 9.59 4.18 6.56
C ASP A 32 10.43 4.45 5.30
N VAL A 33 10.28 3.56 4.33
CA VAL A 33 10.90 3.64 3.01
C VAL A 33 10.03 2.92 1.99
N GLY A 34 9.76 3.57 0.86
CA GLY A 34 9.00 3.01 -0.25
C GLY A 34 9.45 3.59 -1.59
N ALA A 35 8.66 3.37 -2.63
CA ALA A 35 9.02 3.81 -3.97
C ALA A 35 9.19 5.34 -4.09
N ARG A 36 8.57 6.15 -3.21
CA ARG A 36 8.74 7.60 -3.19
C ARG A 36 10.13 8.07 -2.76
N ASP A 37 10.91 7.21 -2.10
CA ASP A 37 12.25 7.51 -1.61
C ASP A 37 13.35 7.23 -2.64
N GLU A 38 12.96 6.71 -3.80
CA GLU A 38 13.86 6.34 -4.88
C GLU A 38 14.30 7.55 -5.70
N HIS A 39 15.48 7.44 -6.31
CA HIS A 39 15.92 8.41 -7.29
C HIS A 39 15.19 8.20 -8.64
N PRO A 40 14.80 9.25 -9.37
CA PRO A 40 14.08 9.11 -10.64
C PRO A 40 14.76 8.26 -11.72
N GLU A 41 16.07 8.05 -11.61
CA GLU A 41 16.86 7.21 -12.53
C GLU A 41 17.20 5.83 -11.97
N HIS A 42 16.75 5.54 -10.72
CA HIS A 42 16.97 4.28 -10.01
C HIS A 42 15.66 3.85 -9.33
N THR A 43 14.61 3.65 -10.12
CA THR A 43 13.29 3.27 -9.61
C THR A 43 13.12 1.75 -9.53
N GLY A 44 12.27 1.27 -8.61
CA GLY A 44 12.07 -0.14 -8.32
C GLY A 44 13.02 -0.68 -7.23
N PHE A 45 13.86 0.18 -6.65
CA PHE A 45 14.83 -0.23 -5.63
C PHE A 45 14.16 -0.66 -4.32
N ALA A 46 13.11 0.01 -3.88
CA ALA A 46 12.39 -0.40 -2.67
C ALA A 46 11.78 -1.81 -2.83
N HIS A 47 11.27 -2.13 -4.00
CA HIS A 47 10.76 -3.48 -4.32
C HIS A 47 11.91 -4.49 -4.50
N LEU A 48 13.02 -4.12 -5.14
CA LEU A 48 14.21 -4.98 -5.22
C LEU A 48 14.71 -5.33 -3.80
N PHE A 49 14.66 -4.36 -2.87
CA PHE A 49 15.03 -4.61 -1.48
C PHE A 49 14.08 -5.55 -0.76
N GLU A 50 12.78 -5.50 -1.04
CA GLU A 50 11.85 -6.50 -0.52
C GLU A 50 12.37 -7.92 -0.80
N HIS A 51 12.81 -8.18 -2.03
CA HIS A 51 13.38 -9.47 -2.43
C HIS A 51 14.77 -9.73 -1.81
N LEU A 52 15.65 -8.75 -1.80
CA LEU A 52 17.02 -8.90 -1.27
C LEU A 52 17.05 -9.25 0.21
N MET A 53 16.07 -8.82 0.98
CA MET A 53 15.95 -9.11 2.41
C MET A 53 15.70 -10.60 2.71
N PHE A 54 15.34 -11.40 1.70
CA PHE A 54 15.24 -12.88 1.79
C PHE A 54 16.44 -13.59 1.17
N GLY A 55 17.36 -12.84 0.55
CA GLY A 55 18.54 -13.39 -0.13
C GLY A 55 19.72 -13.71 0.78
N GLY A 56 19.50 -13.76 2.09
CA GLY A 56 20.51 -14.00 3.11
C GLY A 56 21.00 -12.72 3.81
N SER A 57 21.40 -12.87 5.06
CA SER A 57 21.93 -11.80 5.91
C SER A 57 23.34 -12.12 6.40
N ALA A 58 23.92 -11.26 7.25
CA ALA A 58 25.32 -11.37 7.67
C ALA A 58 25.69 -12.76 8.25
N HIS A 59 24.77 -13.36 9.01
CA HIS A 59 25.02 -14.63 9.70
C HIS A 59 24.05 -15.73 9.28
N ILE A 60 23.05 -15.43 8.46
CA ILE A 60 21.97 -16.34 8.07
C ILE A 60 21.92 -16.41 6.54
N PRO A 61 22.53 -17.45 5.93
CA PRO A 61 22.56 -17.55 4.46
C PRO A 61 21.21 -17.90 3.83
N ASP A 62 20.30 -18.51 4.58
CA ASP A 62 18.97 -18.91 4.16
C ASP A 62 17.97 -18.52 5.26
N TYR A 63 17.10 -17.56 4.95
CA TYR A 63 16.11 -17.03 5.90
C TYR A 63 14.95 -18.02 6.12
N ASP A 64 14.51 -18.71 5.08
CA ASP A 64 13.32 -19.56 5.13
C ASP A 64 13.54 -20.87 5.85
N ALA A 65 14.69 -21.50 5.68
CA ALA A 65 14.96 -22.81 6.26
C ALA A 65 14.80 -22.86 7.80
N PRO A 66 15.42 -21.96 8.60
CA PRO A 66 15.21 -21.96 10.06
C PRO A 66 13.79 -21.56 10.46
N LEU A 67 13.11 -20.68 9.68
CA LEU A 67 11.74 -20.30 9.96
C LEU A 67 10.79 -21.48 9.74
N GLN A 68 10.92 -22.22 8.65
CA GLN A 68 10.12 -23.41 8.37
C GLN A 68 10.34 -24.50 9.43
N LEU A 69 11.58 -24.72 9.86
CA LEU A 69 11.89 -25.65 10.97
C LEU A 69 11.24 -25.22 12.28
N ALA A 70 11.08 -23.91 12.52
CA ALA A 70 10.37 -23.37 13.65
C ALA A 70 8.84 -23.43 13.51
N GLY A 71 8.31 -23.87 12.35
CA GLY A 71 6.89 -23.91 12.06
C GLY A 71 6.30 -22.54 11.74
N GLY A 72 7.11 -21.62 11.24
CA GLY A 72 6.71 -20.27 10.91
C GLY A 72 6.46 -20.07 9.41
N GLU A 73 5.82 -18.95 9.10
CA GLU A 73 5.55 -18.43 7.75
C GLU A 73 5.94 -16.95 7.70
N ASN A 74 6.33 -16.49 6.54
CA ASN A 74 6.66 -15.08 6.32
C ASN A 74 6.07 -14.56 5.00
N ASN A 75 6.03 -13.23 4.89
CA ASN A 75 5.86 -12.54 3.63
C ASN A 75 6.32 -11.08 3.78
N ALA A 76 6.33 -10.35 2.66
CA ALA A 76 6.61 -8.92 2.62
C ALA A 76 5.78 -8.23 1.54
N TRP A 77 5.73 -6.92 1.59
CA TRP A 77 5.18 -6.09 0.54
C TRP A 77 5.74 -4.67 0.61
N THR A 78 5.83 -4.05 -0.55
CA THR A 78 6.28 -2.66 -0.71
C THR A 78 5.19 -1.85 -1.42
N ASN A 79 5.00 -0.62 -0.97
CA ASN A 79 4.17 0.35 -1.66
C ASN A 79 4.95 1.65 -1.91
N ASN A 80 4.22 2.72 -2.20
CA ASN A 80 4.86 4.02 -2.44
C ASN A 80 5.59 4.55 -1.20
N ASP A 81 5.12 4.23 0.01
CA ASP A 81 5.48 4.91 1.25
C ASP A 81 6.32 4.07 2.21
N ILE A 82 6.07 2.76 2.24
CA ILE A 82 6.66 1.84 3.21
C ILE A 82 7.04 0.50 2.58
N THR A 83 7.98 -0.19 3.23
CA THR A 83 8.26 -1.61 3.02
C THR A 83 7.99 -2.36 4.32
N ASN A 84 7.17 -3.39 4.23
CA ASN A 84 6.67 -4.14 5.38
C ASN A 84 7.10 -5.61 5.27
N TYR A 85 7.62 -6.14 6.38
CA TYR A 85 7.99 -7.55 6.52
C TYR A 85 7.26 -8.13 7.72
N TYR A 86 6.80 -9.36 7.59
CA TYR A 86 6.19 -10.05 8.71
C TYR A 86 6.48 -11.54 8.70
N LEU A 87 6.43 -12.11 9.86
CA LEU A 87 6.42 -13.54 10.07
C LEU A 87 5.42 -13.91 11.15
N THR A 88 4.95 -15.14 11.09
CA THR A 88 4.20 -15.78 12.16
C THR A 88 4.91 -17.04 12.58
N VAL A 89 4.89 -17.35 13.87
CA VAL A 89 5.60 -18.48 14.42
C VAL A 89 4.90 -18.99 15.68
N PRO A 90 4.92 -20.30 15.98
CA PRO A 90 4.43 -20.81 17.27
C PRO A 90 5.16 -20.15 18.44
N LYS A 91 4.43 -19.87 19.52
CA LYS A 91 4.94 -19.26 20.74
C LYS A 91 6.23 -19.92 21.25
N SER A 92 6.31 -21.27 21.20
CA SER A 92 7.48 -22.02 21.66
C SER A 92 8.76 -21.68 20.91
N ASN A 93 8.65 -21.16 19.69
CA ASN A 93 9.76 -20.90 18.78
C ASN A 93 9.90 -19.41 18.43
N VAL A 94 9.26 -18.52 19.22
CA VAL A 94 9.18 -17.09 18.91
C VAL A 94 10.55 -16.41 18.81
N GLU A 95 11.53 -16.87 19.56
CA GLU A 95 12.89 -16.30 19.54
C GLU A 95 13.56 -16.44 18.16
N THR A 96 13.21 -17.48 17.39
CA THR A 96 13.67 -17.63 16.00
C THR A 96 13.27 -16.43 15.14
N GLY A 97 12.04 -15.92 15.32
CA GLY A 97 11.59 -14.72 14.59
C GLY A 97 12.40 -13.47 14.96
N PHE A 98 12.68 -13.25 16.22
CA PHE A 98 13.52 -12.11 16.66
C PHE A 98 14.95 -12.20 16.13
N TRP A 99 15.53 -13.39 16.12
CA TRP A 99 16.85 -13.63 15.58
C TRP A 99 16.91 -13.36 14.06
N LEU A 100 15.98 -13.91 13.28
CA LEU A 100 15.91 -13.73 11.83
C LEU A 100 15.75 -12.27 11.44
N GLU A 101 14.77 -11.58 12.04
CA GLU A 101 14.47 -10.19 11.74
C GLU A 101 15.59 -9.23 12.14
N SER A 102 16.24 -9.49 13.25
CA SER A 102 17.34 -8.65 13.73
C SER A 102 18.60 -8.78 12.86
N ASP A 103 18.90 -10.00 12.38
CA ASP A 103 20.09 -10.24 11.58
C ASP A 103 19.98 -9.54 10.21
N ARG A 104 18.83 -9.61 9.54
CA ARG A 104 18.63 -8.89 8.28
C ARG A 104 18.53 -7.36 8.45
N MET A 105 18.12 -6.86 9.63
CA MET A 105 18.18 -5.43 9.93
C MET A 105 19.63 -4.98 10.19
N LEU A 106 20.45 -5.84 10.76
CA LEU A 106 21.85 -5.54 11.02
C LEU A 106 22.63 -5.36 9.71
N GLU A 107 22.60 -6.38 8.86
CA GLU A 107 23.31 -6.38 7.58
C GLU A 107 22.86 -7.54 6.69
N LEU A 108 22.74 -7.28 5.38
CA LEU A 108 22.53 -8.34 4.38
C LEU A 108 23.86 -8.98 3.96
N ALA A 109 23.79 -10.14 3.32
CA ALA A 109 24.98 -10.83 2.82
C ALA A 109 25.73 -10.04 1.72
N PHE A 110 25.04 -9.15 0.99
CA PHE A 110 25.59 -8.27 -0.05
C PHE A 110 26.52 -8.98 -1.05
N SER A 111 26.14 -10.15 -1.52
CA SER A 111 26.90 -10.89 -2.53
C SER A 111 26.42 -10.52 -3.95
N GLU A 112 27.36 -10.46 -4.90
CA GLU A 112 27.02 -10.30 -6.33
C GLU A 112 26.08 -11.40 -6.81
N GLN A 113 26.24 -12.61 -6.32
CA GLN A 113 25.36 -13.74 -6.67
C GLN A 113 23.92 -13.51 -6.19
N SER A 114 23.72 -13.04 -4.94
CA SER A 114 22.38 -12.75 -4.42
C SER A 114 21.74 -11.62 -5.19
N LEU A 115 22.49 -10.55 -5.49
CA LEU A 115 21.99 -9.43 -6.29
C LEU A 115 21.58 -9.89 -7.69
N GLU A 116 22.39 -10.70 -8.37
CA GLU A 116 22.07 -11.20 -9.71
C GLU A 116 20.80 -12.04 -9.72
N VAL A 117 20.64 -12.93 -8.74
CA VAL A 117 19.44 -13.76 -8.59
C VAL A 117 18.20 -12.88 -8.39
N GLN A 118 18.24 -11.92 -7.46
CA GLN A 118 17.08 -11.10 -7.16
C GLN A 118 16.77 -10.09 -8.28
N ARG A 119 17.77 -9.55 -8.96
CA ARG A 119 17.56 -8.77 -10.19
C ARG A 119 16.81 -9.60 -11.23
N ALA A 120 17.24 -10.83 -11.49
CA ALA A 120 16.57 -11.70 -12.46
C ALA A 120 15.11 -11.99 -12.07
N VAL A 121 14.83 -12.24 -10.79
CA VAL A 121 13.47 -12.47 -10.28
C VAL A 121 12.60 -11.22 -10.47
N VAL A 122 13.05 -10.05 -10.03
CA VAL A 122 12.28 -8.80 -10.14
C VAL A 122 12.09 -8.37 -11.61
N MET A 123 13.09 -8.58 -12.46
CA MET A 123 12.97 -8.33 -13.91
C MET A 123 11.93 -9.24 -14.55
N GLU A 124 11.87 -10.50 -14.16
CA GLU A 124 10.86 -11.43 -14.70
C GLU A 124 9.46 -11.08 -14.19
N GLU A 125 9.34 -10.68 -12.92
CA GLU A 125 8.09 -10.18 -12.36
C GLU A 125 7.60 -8.92 -13.08
N PHE A 126 8.50 -7.97 -13.37
CA PHE A 126 8.18 -6.79 -14.17
C PHE A 126 7.61 -7.17 -15.53
N LYS A 127 8.28 -8.11 -16.25
CA LYS A 127 7.77 -8.59 -17.54
C LYS A 127 6.39 -9.23 -17.41
N GLN A 128 6.21 -10.11 -16.43
CA GLN A 128 4.94 -10.80 -16.21
C GLN A 128 3.82 -9.83 -15.85
N ARG A 129 4.06 -8.90 -14.92
CA ARG A 129 3.03 -7.98 -14.42
C ARG A 129 2.75 -6.82 -15.37
N CYS A 130 3.78 -6.29 -16.05
CA CYS A 130 3.63 -5.05 -16.81
C CYS A 130 3.59 -5.26 -18.33
N LEU A 131 4.28 -6.28 -18.87
CA LEU A 131 4.43 -6.45 -20.31
C LEU A 131 3.61 -7.62 -20.87
N ASN A 132 3.51 -8.72 -20.13
CA ASN A 132 2.96 -9.99 -20.65
C ASN A 132 1.50 -10.23 -20.28
N GLN A 133 0.86 -9.34 -19.51
CA GLN A 133 -0.56 -9.46 -19.18
C GLN A 133 -1.38 -8.29 -19.72
N PRO A 134 -2.63 -8.52 -20.14
CA PRO A 134 -3.51 -7.44 -20.57
C PRO A 134 -3.64 -6.35 -19.49
N TYR A 135 -3.55 -5.10 -19.91
CA TYR A 135 -3.63 -3.90 -19.04
C TYR A 135 -2.50 -3.78 -18.00
N GLY A 136 -1.42 -4.54 -18.12
CA GLY A 136 -0.31 -4.55 -17.17
C GLY A 136 0.44 -3.22 -17.07
N ASP A 137 0.50 -2.44 -18.15
CA ASP A 137 1.18 -1.15 -18.22
C ASP A 137 0.32 0.05 -17.78
N VAL A 138 -0.92 -0.16 -17.32
CA VAL A 138 -1.82 0.93 -16.89
C VAL A 138 -1.18 1.82 -15.82
N GLY A 139 -0.50 1.23 -14.84
CA GLY A 139 0.22 1.99 -13.81
C GLY A 139 1.32 2.88 -14.37
N HIS A 140 2.03 2.43 -15.43
CA HIS A 140 3.08 3.18 -16.12
C HIS A 140 2.52 4.31 -17.00
N LEU A 141 1.26 4.21 -17.40
CA LEU A 141 0.58 5.21 -18.22
C LEU A 141 -0.17 6.25 -17.36
N LEU A 142 -0.96 5.78 -16.40
CA LEU A 142 -1.83 6.63 -15.59
C LEU A 142 -1.08 7.49 -14.56
N ARG A 143 -0.05 6.92 -13.91
CA ARG A 143 0.72 7.64 -12.88
C ARG A 143 1.45 8.86 -13.40
N PRO A 144 2.17 8.84 -14.55
CA PRO A 144 2.80 10.04 -15.11
C PRO A 144 1.79 11.08 -15.62
N LEU A 145 0.55 10.69 -15.96
CA LEU A 145 -0.52 11.62 -16.25
C LEU A 145 -0.99 12.33 -14.97
N ALA A 146 -1.11 11.58 -13.87
CA ALA A 146 -1.54 12.13 -12.59
C ALA A 146 -0.46 12.99 -11.93
N TYR A 147 0.77 12.49 -11.85
CA TYR A 147 1.87 13.15 -11.13
C TYR A 147 2.96 13.60 -12.09
N GLN A 148 3.26 14.89 -12.10
CA GLN A 148 4.32 15.47 -12.94
C GLN A 148 5.65 15.62 -12.18
N THR A 149 5.58 15.97 -10.90
CA THR A 149 6.74 16.24 -10.06
C THR A 149 6.92 15.24 -8.92
N HIS A 150 5.81 14.82 -8.29
CA HIS A 150 5.87 13.92 -7.14
C HIS A 150 6.34 12.51 -7.53
N PRO A 151 7.13 11.81 -6.69
CA PRO A 151 7.62 10.45 -6.96
C PRO A 151 6.52 9.39 -7.16
N TYR A 152 5.28 9.64 -6.78
CA TYR A 152 4.16 8.74 -7.09
C TYR A 152 3.90 8.56 -8.60
N ARG A 153 4.61 9.31 -9.45
CA ARG A 153 4.56 9.16 -10.90
C ARG A 153 5.13 7.86 -11.45
N TRP A 154 5.88 7.09 -10.65
CA TRP A 154 6.31 5.74 -11.03
C TRP A 154 5.70 4.67 -10.13
N PRO A 155 5.45 3.47 -10.68
CA PRO A 155 4.98 2.34 -9.90
C PRO A 155 6.09 1.76 -9.04
N THR A 156 5.71 1.05 -7.98
CA THR A 156 6.62 0.42 -7.02
C THR A 156 7.60 -0.56 -7.67
N ILE A 157 7.16 -1.25 -8.72
CA ILE A 157 8.03 -2.17 -9.48
C ILE A 157 9.10 -1.45 -10.31
N GLY A 158 9.07 -0.12 -10.37
CA GLY A 158 9.97 0.71 -11.18
C GLY A 158 9.31 1.19 -12.47
N LYS A 159 9.78 2.33 -12.99
CA LYS A 159 9.29 2.89 -14.27
C LYS A 159 9.94 2.25 -15.49
N ASP A 160 11.15 1.69 -15.34
CA ASP A 160 11.94 1.13 -16.44
C ASP A 160 12.74 -0.08 -15.95
N LEU A 161 12.68 -1.15 -16.73
CA LEU A 161 13.37 -2.40 -16.44
C LEU A 161 14.89 -2.23 -16.33
N SER A 162 15.46 -1.29 -17.09
CA SER A 162 16.89 -1.01 -17.09
C SER A 162 17.40 -0.51 -15.73
N HIS A 163 16.54 0.14 -14.93
CA HIS A 163 16.92 0.60 -13.59
C HIS A 163 17.26 -0.56 -12.66
N ILE A 164 16.52 -1.66 -12.76
CA ILE A 164 16.78 -2.87 -11.99
C ILE A 164 17.94 -3.66 -12.61
N ALA A 165 17.98 -3.78 -13.95
CA ALA A 165 19.04 -4.50 -14.65
C ALA A 165 20.44 -3.94 -14.37
N ASN A 166 20.55 -2.62 -14.24
CA ASN A 166 21.81 -1.92 -14.02
C ASN A 166 22.14 -1.63 -12.54
N ALA A 167 21.27 -2.04 -11.60
CA ALA A 167 21.50 -1.83 -10.17
C ALA A 167 22.82 -2.48 -9.74
N THR A 168 23.69 -1.68 -9.12
CA THR A 168 25.01 -2.12 -8.64
C THR A 168 24.96 -2.50 -7.16
N LEU A 169 25.93 -3.31 -6.73
CA LEU A 169 26.02 -3.71 -5.32
C LEU A 169 26.29 -2.52 -4.39
N ASP A 170 27.02 -1.51 -4.87
CA ASP A 170 27.31 -0.30 -4.08
C ASP A 170 26.04 0.56 -3.88
N GLU A 171 25.23 0.75 -4.91
CA GLU A 171 23.92 1.43 -4.81
C GLU A 171 22.96 0.69 -3.88
N VAL A 172 22.96 -0.64 -3.96
CA VAL A 172 22.18 -1.49 -3.06
C VAL A 172 22.63 -1.30 -1.61
N LYS A 173 23.94 -1.32 -1.33
CA LYS A 173 24.47 -1.08 0.03
C LYS A 173 24.12 0.33 0.53
N GLU A 174 24.29 1.35 -0.32
CA GLU A 174 23.93 2.73 0.03
C GLU A 174 22.45 2.84 0.43
N PHE A 175 21.54 2.28 -0.37
CA PHE A 175 20.10 2.30 -0.10
C PHE A 175 19.77 1.58 1.22
N PHE A 176 20.37 0.42 1.49
CA PHE A 176 20.18 -0.32 2.73
C PHE A 176 20.62 0.50 3.95
N PHE A 177 21.87 0.96 3.97
CA PHE A 177 22.40 1.69 5.12
C PHE A 177 21.72 3.04 5.34
N ARG A 178 21.10 3.59 4.28
CA ARG A 178 20.35 4.83 4.34
C ARG A 178 18.97 4.66 4.96
N PHE A 179 18.27 3.57 4.69
CA PHE A 179 16.85 3.44 5.02
C PHE A 179 16.50 2.29 5.96
N TYR A 180 17.21 1.16 5.90
CA TYR A 180 16.91 -0.03 6.70
C TYR A 180 17.61 0.01 8.06
N ALA A 181 17.15 0.91 8.91
CA ALA A 181 17.75 1.20 10.21
C ALA A 181 16.75 1.04 11.35
N PRO A 182 17.17 0.67 12.57
CA PRO A 182 16.25 0.58 13.70
C PRO A 182 15.48 1.88 13.96
N ASN A 183 16.12 3.03 13.82
CA ASN A 183 15.47 4.34 13.99
C ASN A 183 14.61 4.79 12.80
N ASN A 184 14.47 3.97 11.77
CA ASN A 184 13.54 4.14 10.65
C ASN A 184 12.49 3.02 10.60
N ALA A 185 12.32 2.28 11.69
CA ALA A 185 11.47 1.11 11.76
C ALA A 185 10.53 1.12 12.97
N VAL A 186 9.44 0.38 12.83
CA VAL A 186 8.55 -0.03 13.93
C VAL A 186 8.49 -1.55 13.93
N LEU A 187 8.75 -2.17 15.08
CA LEU A 187 8.52 -3.58 15.34
C LEU A 187 7.21 -3.72 16.10
N ALA A 188 6.20 -4.33 15.51
CA ALA A 188 4.98 -4.71 16.19
C ALA A 188 4.98 -6.22 16.47
N VAL A 189 4.71 -6.60 17.71
CA VAL A 189 4.64 -7.99 18.15
C VAL A 189 3.28 -8.25 18.76
N THR A 190 2.54 -9.22 18.21
CA THR A 190 1.19 -9.57 18.67
C THR A 190 1.01 -11.07 18.81
N GLY A 191 0.11 -11.47 19.68
CA GLY A 191 -0.18 -12.88 19.93
C GLY A 191 0.22 -13.35 21.31
N ASN A 192 0.49 -14.63 21.47
CA ASN A 192 0.70 -15.25 22.79
C ASN A 192 2.15 -15.08 23.29
N ILE A 193 2.50 -13.87 23.61
CA ILE A 193 3.78 -13.52 24.22
C ILE A 193 3.55 -12.38 25.21
N SER A 194 4.18 -12.42 26.40
CA SER A 194 4.06 -11.35 27.38
C SER A 194 4.88 -10.12 26.98
N TRP A 195 4.53 -8.97 27.56
CA TRP A 195 5.29 -7.73 27.38
C TRP A 195 6.75 -7.86 27.84
N GLU A 196 6.98 -8.46 29.00
CA GLU A 196 8.30 -8.64 29.59
C GLU A 196 9.20 -9.49 28.68
N GLU A 197 8.65 -10.58 28.13
CA GLU A 197 9.39 -11.46 27.22
C GLU A 197 9.66 -10.77 25.88
N THR A 198 8.69 -10.02 25.37
CA THR A 198 8.86 -9.23 24.14
C THR A 198 9.98 -8.20 24.28
N VAL A 199 10.00 -7.47 25.41
CA VAL A 199 11.08 -6.51 25.70
C VAL A 199 12.43 -7.22 25.84
N ARG A 200 12.50 -8.32 26.58
CA ARG A 200 13.72 -9.11 26.77
C ARG A 200 14.32 -9.59 25.43
N LEU A 201 13.46 -10.14 24.54
CA LEU A 201 13.90 -10.61 23.22
C LEU A 201 14.31 -9.44 22.31
N THR A 202 13.58 -8.33 22.33
CA THR A 202 13.96 -7.14 21.57
C THR A 202 15.30 -6.55 22.07
N GLU A 203 15.51 -6.49 23.38
CA GLU A 203 16.80 -6.07 23.95
C GLU A 203 17.93 -6.98 23.53
N LYS A 204 17.72 -8.28 23.56
CA LYS A 204 18.74 -9.27 23.19
C LYS A 204 19.16 -9.14 21.73
N TRP A 205 18.20 -9.03 20.83
CA TRP A 205 18.44 -9.18 19.40
C TRP A 205 18.56 -7.85 18.65
N PHE A 206 17.75 -6.85 18.97
CA PHE A 206 17.71 -5.59 18.21
C PHE A 206 18.49 -4.45 18.87
N ALA A 207 18.61 -4.40 20.21
CA ALA A 207 19.33 -3.29 20.84
C ALA A 207 20.81 -3.19 20.44
N PRO A 208 21.52 -4.28 20.12
CA PRO A 208 22.90 -4.18 19.62
C PRO A 208 23.06 -3.55 18.24
N ILE A 209 21.98 -3.46 17.45
CA ILE A 209 22.01 -2.87 16.10
C ILE A 209 22.19 -1.35 16.24
N PRO A 210 23.22 -0.77 15.60
CA PRO A 210 23.47 0.66 15.76
C PRO A 210 22.42 1.52 15.07
N ARG A 211 22.11 2.66 15.69
CA ARG A 211 21.37 3.74 15.05
C ARG A 211 22.12 4.22 13.79
N ARG A 212 21.39 4.53 12.72
CA ARG A 212 21.96 5.06 11.48
C ARG A 212 21.50 6.49 11.20
N ASN A 213 22.22 7.17 10.32
CA ASN A 213 21.84 8.50 9.87
C ASN A 213 20.82 8.40 8.74
N VAL A 214 19.53 8.39 9.11
CA VAL A 214 18.43 8.39 8.15
C VAL A 214 18.21 9.83 7.67
N PRO A 215 18.22 10.10 6.36
CA PRO A 215 18.03 11.44 5.84
C PRO A 215 16.61 11.96 6.10
N VAL A 216 16.52 13.26 6.33
CA VAL A 216 15.22 13.93 6.34
C VAL A 216 14.66 13.95 4.93
N ARG A 217 13.45 13.42 4.77
CA ARG A 217 12.76 13.34 3.47
C ARG A 217 12.41 14.74 2.97
N GLN A 218 12.74 15.03 1.72
CA GLN A 218 12.39 16.26 1.02
C GLN A 218 11.82 15.89 -0.34
N LEU A 219 10.51 15.68 -0.40
CA LEU A 219 9.81 15.33 -1.65
C LEU A 219 9.31 16.61 -2.35
N PRO A 220 9.40 16.67 -3.69
CA PRO A 220 8.77 17.73 -4.43
C PRO A 220 7.25 17.63 -4.28
N GLN A 221 6.59 18.75 -4.06
CA GLN A 221 5.14 18.80 -4.08
C GLN A 221 4.61 18.64 -5.50
N GLU A 222 3.48 17.95 -5.64
CA GLU A 222 2.81 17.87 -6.93
C GLU A 222 2.21 19.23 -7.30
N VAL A 223 2.31 19.56 -8.58
CA VAL A 223 1.72 20.80 -9.11
C VAL A 223 0.20 20.66 -9.18
N VAL A 224 -0.51 21.71 -8.79
CA VAL A 224 -1.98 21.74 -8.89
C VAL A 224 -2.40 21.57 -10.34
N GLN A 225 -3.24 20.57 -10.60
CA GLN A 225 -3.79 20.32 -11.93
C GLN A 225 -4.85 21.39 -12.25
N THR A 226 -4.73 22.02 -13.43
CA THR A 226 -5.60 23.11 -13.87
C THR A 226 -6.40 22.80 -15.13
N ALA A 227 -6.18 21.62 -15.71
CA ALA A 227 -6.91 21.12 -16.88
C ALA A 227 -6.95 19.60 -16.84
N GLU A 228 -7.98 19.00 -17.45
CA GLU A 228 -8.06 17.55 -17.61
C GLU A 228 -6.84 17.02 -18.37
N ARG A 229 -6.31 15.89 -17.91
CA ARG A 229 -5.22 15.18 -18.58
C ARG A 229 -5.74 13.90 -19.18
N ARG A 230 -5.51 13.69 -20.47
CA ARG A 230 -6.10 12.58 -21.22
C ARG A 230 -5.07 11.90 -22.09
N GLN A 231 -5.16 10.58 -22.19
CA GLN A 231 -4.37 9.77 -23.11
C GLN A 231 -5.24 8.65 -23.69
N THR A 232 -4.98 8.31 -24.95
CA THR A 232 -5.51 7.11 -25.59
C THR A 232 -4.35 6.24 -26.03
N VAL A 233 -4.44 4.94 -25.74
CA VAL A 233 -3.46 3.94 -26.19
C VAL A 233 -4.18 2.77 -26.84
N GLU A 234 -3.53 2.15 -27.83
CA GLU A 234 -3.96 0.91 -28.45
C GLU A 234 -3.03 -0.22 -27.99
N ARG A 235 -3.59 -1.36 -27.61
CA ARG A 235 -2.85 -2.52 -27.13
C ARG A 235 -3.56 -3.82 -27.52
N ASN A 236 -2.78 -4.88 -27.59
CA ASN A 236 -3.32 -6.22 -27.78
C ASN A 236 -4.01 -6.73 -26.51
N VAL A 237 -5.27 -6.35 -26.33
CA VAL A 237 -6.11 -6.70 -25.18
C VAL A 237 -7.45 -7.26 -25.65
N PRO A 238 -8.15 -8.06 -24.81
CA PRO A 238 -9.41 -8.67 -25.21
C PRO A 238 -10.56 -7.66 -25.39
N LEU A 239 -10.57 -6.59 -24.60
CA LEU A 239 -11.65 -5.58 -24.58
C LEU A 239 -11.07 -4.19 -24.35
N ASP A 240 -11.80 -3.16 -24.80
CA ASP A 240 -11.53 -1.79 -24.36
C ASP A 240 -11.67 -1.65 -22.84
N ALA A 241 -10.91 -0.72 -22.27
CA ALA A 241 -11.03 -0.39 -20.86
C ALA A 241 -10.93 1.12 -20.63
N LEU A 242 -11.70 1.61 -19.68
CA LEU A 242 -11.71 2.99 -19.22
C LEU A 242 -11.01 3.06 -17.85
N PHE A 243 -10.02 3.94 -17.74
CA PHE A 243 -9.39 4.28 -16.48
C PHE A 243 -9.51 5.78 -16.25
N MET A 244 -10.08 6.14 -15.12
CA MET A 244 -10.20 7.54 -14.67
C MET A 244 -9.54 7.66 -13.29
N ALA A 245 -8.97 8.82 -13.02
CA ALA A 245 -8.47 9.14 -11.69
C ALA A 245 -8.73 10.62 -11.38
N TYR A 246 -8.76 10.92 -10.09
CA TYR A 246 -8.91 12.27 -9.56
C TYR A 246 -7.96 12.43 -8.38
N HIS A 247 -7.23 13.54 -8.30
CA HIS A 247 -6.42 13.82 -7.11
C HIS A 247 -7.31 13.92 -5.86
N MET A 248 -6.84 13.35 -4.79
CA MET A 248 -7.46 13.38 -3.47
C MET A 248 -6.45 13.81 -2.40
N CYS A 249 -6.92 14.01 -1.18
CA CYS A 249 -6.09 14.30 -0.04
C CYS A 249 -5.15 13.15 0.36
N SER A 250 -4.25 13.41 1.27
CA SER A 250 -3.38 12.39 1.89
C SER A 250 -4.16 11.51 2.88
N ARG A 251 -3.56 10.37 3.26
CA ARG A 251 -4.09 9.48 4.33
C ARG A 251 -4.19 10.19 5.69
N GLU A 252 -3.35 11.17 5.94
CA GLU A 252 -3.30 11.90 7.22
C GLU A 252 -4.27 13.09 7.27
N ASP A 253 -4.98 13.37 6.17
CA ASP A 253 -5.94 14.46 6.08
C ASP A 253 -7.30 14.08 6.69
N ALA A 254 -7.99 15.06 7.28
CA ALA A 254 -9.30 14.85 7.88
C ALA A 254 -10.40 14.41 6.89
N ASP A 255 -10.24 14.72 5.60
CA ASP A 255 -11.18 14.31 4.55
C ASP A 255 -10.93 12.90 4.01
N TYR A 256 -9.84 12.25 4.40
CA TYR A 256 -9.52 10.89 3.92
C TYR A 256 -10.68 9.90 4.09
N TYR A 257 -11.28 9.86 5.26
CA TYR A 257 -12.39 8.96 5.56
C TYR A 257 -13.64 9.24 4.72
N ALA A 258 -13.84 10.49 4.33
CA ALA A 258 -14.90 10.86 3.40
C ALA A 258 -14.61 10.34 1.98
N PHE A 259 -13.37 10.41 1.52
CA PHE A 259 -12.96 9.82 0.23
C PHE A 259 -13.14 8.31 0.21
N ASP A 260 -12.79 7.63 1.30
CA ASP A 260 -12.90 6.17 1.39
C ASP A 260 -14.38 5.74 1.38
N ILE A 261 -15.23 6.39 2.18
CA ILE A 261 -16.68 6.17 2.14
C ILE A 261 -17.24 6.48 0.74
N LEU A 262 -16.78 7.54 0.07
CA LEU A 262 -17.25 7.92 -1.24
C LEU A 262 -16.91 6.86 -2.29
N SER A 263 -15.71 6.27 -2.24
CA SER A 263 -15.32 5.19 -3.13
C SER A 263 -16.18 3.93 -2.93
N ASP A 264 -16.54 3.63 -1.68
CA ASP A 264 -17.42 2.50 -1.34
C ASP A 264 -18.89 2.72 -1.78
N ILE A 265 -19.39 3.94 -1.68
CA ILE A 265 -20.69 4.33 -2.23
C ILE A 265 -20.72 4.13 -3.75
N LEU A 266 -19.61 4.48 -4.43
CA LEU A 266 -19.49 4.33 -5.87
C LEU A 266 -19.45 2.86 -6.29
N SER A 267 -18.62 2.02 -5.68
CA SER A 267 -18.33 0.70 -6.28
C SER A 267 -18.27 -0.49 -5.31
N ASN A 268 -18.36 -0.34 -4.01
CA ASN A 268 -18.15 -1.49 -3.13
C ASN A 268 -19.44 -2.23 -2.78
N GLY A 269 -19.67 -3.36 -3.48
CA GLY A 269 -20.81 -4.25 -3.28
C GLY A 269 -21.95 -4.05 -4.29
N ARG A 270 -22.86 -5.01 -4.32
CA ARG A 270 -23.92 -5.11 -5.33
C ARG A 270 -24.88 -3.91 -5.38
N SER A 271 -25.05 -3.21 -4.27
CA SER A 271 -25.95 -2.06 -4.14
C SER A 271 -25.27 -0.70 -4.27
N SER A 272 -23.96 -0.68 -4.55
CA SER A 272 -23.22 0.54 -4.83
C SER A 272 -23.68 1.17 -6.17
N ARG A 273 -23.50 2.49 -6.30
CA ARG A 273 -24.15 3.25 -7.41
C ARG A 273 -23.69 2.78 -8.78
N LEU A 274 -22.38 2.73 -9.03
CA LEU A 274 -21.82 2.31 -10.31
C LEU A 274 -22.16 0.85 -10.63
N THR A 275 -22.01 -0.05 -9.65
CA THR A 275 -22.31 -1.48 -9.84
C THR A 275 -23.79 -1.69 -10.16
N ARG A 276 -24.70 -1.10 -9.36
CA ARG A 276 -26.12 -1.27 -9.56
C ARG A 276 -26.59 -0.67 -10.88
N ARG A 277 -26.25 0.62 -11.11
CA ARG A 277 -26.82 1.37 -12.24
C ARG A 277 -26.16 1.06 -13.56
N LEU A 278 -24.82 1.03 -13.61
CA LEU A 278 -24.07 0.91 -14.87
C LEU A 278 -23.75 -0.53 -15.24
N VAL A 279 -23.58 -1.43 -14.24
CA VAL A 279 -23.30 -2.85 -14.53
C VAL A 279 -24.59 -3.67 -14.58
N GLN A 280 -25.48 -3.57 -13.55
CA GLN A 280 -26.64 -4.46 -13.44
C GLN A 280 -27.85 -3.97 -14.23
N GLU A 281 -28.23 -2.69 -14.09
CA GLU A 281 -29.43 -2.11 -14.68
C GLU A 281 -29.24 -1.73 -16.16
N GLN A 282 -28.25 -0.86 -16.44
CA GLN A 282 -28.00 -0.33 -17.79
C GLN A 282 -27.10 -1.25 -18.62
N LYS A 283 -26.34 -2.15 -17.99
CA LYS A 283 -25.42 -3.09 -18.64
C LYS A 283 -24.38 -2.43 -19.57
N LEU A 284 -23.96 -1.22 -19.20
CA LEU A 284 -22.95 -0.47 -19.95
C LEU A 284 -21.54 -0.99 -19.68
N PHE A 285 -21.33 -1.65 -18.56
CA PHE A 285 -20.05 -2.24 -18.19
C PHE A 285 -20.20 -3.72 -17.84
N SER A 286 -19.20 -4.51 -18.14
CA SER A 286 -19.05 -5.88 -17.64
C SER A 286 -18.43 -5.90 -16.25
N SER A 287 -17.55 -4.94 -15.94
CA SER A 287 -16.98 -4.67 -14.60
C SER A 287 -16.71 -3.18 -14.47
N LEU A 288 -16.93 -2.64 -13.27
CA LEU A 288 -16.66 -1.23 -12.97
C LEU A 288 -16.37 -1.10 -11.47
N ASP A 289 -15.21 -0.57 -11.15
CA ASP A 289 -14.70 -0.43 -9.79
C ASP A 289 -14.28 1.00 -9.50
N ALA A 290 -14.39 1.43 -8.23
CA ALA A 290 -13.84 2.66 -7.70
C ALA A 290 -13.13 2.36 -6.38
N TYR A 291 -11.94 2.94 -6.20
CA TYR A 291 -11.13 2.78 -4.99
C TYR A 291 -10.18 3.96 -4.81
N ILE A 292 -9.62 4.10 -3.63
CA ILE A 292 -8.66 5.17 -3.32
C ILE A 292 -7.25 4.64 -3.11
N SER A 293 -6.26 5.49 -3.40
CA SER A 293 -4.88 5.28 -2.97
C SER A 293 -4.70 5.92 -1.59
N GLY A 294 -4.67 5.11 -0.54
CA GLY A 294 -4.46 5.59 0.84
C GLY A 294 -2.99 5.90 1.13
N THR A 295 -2.40 6.85 0.40
CA THR A 295 -0.99 7.23 0.49
C THR A 295 -0.74 8.35 1.48
N ARG A 296 0.49 8.47 2.02
CA ARG A 296 0.88 9.49 2.99
C ARG A 296 0.92 10.90 2.40
N ASP A 297 1.25 11.03 1.12
CA ASP A 297 1.07 12.26 0.35
C ASP A 297 -0.24 12.19 -0.45
N ALA A 298 -0.62 13.28 -1.12
CA ALA A 298 -1.86 13.35 -1.89
C ALA A 298 -1.99 12.17 -2.87
N GLY A 299 -3.07 11.42 -2.73
CA GLY A 299 -3.36 10.20 -3.47
C GLY A 299 -4.30 10.43 -4.65
N LEU A 300 -4.87 9.33 -5.14
CA LEU A 300 -5.83 9.31 -6.23
C LEU A 300 -7.08 8.52 -5.83
N LEU A 301 -8.25 9.02 -6.23
CA LEU A 301 -9.45 8.22 -6.35
C LEU A 301 -9.48 7.68 -7.78
N HIS A 302 -9.52 6.37 -7.92
CA HIS A 302 -9.53 5.64 -9.19
C HIS A 302 -10.92 5.15 -9.52
N ILE A 303 -11.26 5.17 -10.81
CA ILE A 303 -12.43 4.49 -11.38
C ILE A 303 -11.93 3.72 -12.60
N SER A 304 -12.17 2.42 -12.63
CA SER A 304 -11.74 1.58 -13.75
C SER A 304 -12.83 0.60 -14.15
N GLY A 305 -13.02 0.41 -15.45
CA GLY A 305 -14.04 -0.49 -15.94
C GLY A 305 -13.84 -0.95 -17.37
N LYS A 306 -14.50 -2.06 -17.69
CA LYS A 306 -14.54 -2.63 -19.03
C LYS A 306 -15.94 -2.43 -19.60
N PRO A 307 -16.13 -1.58 -20.64
CA PRO A 307 -17.39 -1.42 -21.31
C PRO A 307 -17.94 -2.77 -21.84
N SER A 308 -19.25 -2.90 -21.88
CA SER A 308 -19.91 -4.04 -22.52
C SER A 308 -19.77 -3.98 -24.04
N ALA A 309 -19.91 -5.12 -24.70
CA ALA A 309 -19.83 -5.19 -26.17
C ALA A 309 -20.80 -4.19 -26.83
N GLY A 310 -20.28 -3.38 -27.76
CA GLY A 310 -21.04 -2.35 -28.47
C GLY A 310 -21.18 -1.01 -27.75
N VAL A 311 -20.64 -0.86 -26.56
CA VAL A 311 -20.57 0.42 -25.82
C VAL A 311 -19.20 1.07 -26.09
N SER A 312 -19.20 2.28 -26.64
CA SER A 312 -17.94 3.03 -26.85
C SER A 312 -17.36 3.58 -25.53
N LEU A 313 -16.06 3.87 -25.54
CA LEU A 313 -15.39 4.49 -24.39
C LEU A 313 -16.00 5.85 -24.06
N ASP A 314 -16.41 6.65 -25.06
CA ASP A 314 -17.08 7.93 -24.82
C ASP A 314 -18.46 7.75 -24.11
N GLN A 315 -19.24 6.75 -24.52
CA GLN A 315 -20.50 6.43 -23.87
C GLN A 315 -20.28 5.94 -22.44
N ALA A 316 -19.26 5.11 -22.24
CA ALA A 316 -18.88 4.59 -20.93
C ALA A 316 -18.45 5.71 -19.99
N GLU A 317 -17.56 6.61 -20.43
CA GLU A 317 -17.12 7.76 -19.66
C GLU A 317 -18.27 8.70 -19.32
N ALA A 318 -19.12 9.04 -20.31
CA ALA A 318 -20.27 9.91 -20.09
C ALA A 318 -21.22 9.35 -19.02
N ALA A 319 -21.43 8.01 -19.01
CA ALA A 319 -22.25 7.35 -18.01
C ALA A 319 -21.61 7.46 -16.59
N VAL A 320 -20.31 7.23 -16.47
CA VAL A 320 -19.59 7.41 -15.19
C VAL A 320 -19.68 8.86 -14.73
N ARG A 321 -19.37 9.83 -15.58
CA ARG A 321 -19.43 11.25 -15.24
C ARG A 321 -20.82 11.69 -14.77
N LYS A 322 -21.88 11.13 -15.36
CA LYS A 322 -23.24 11.40 -14.92
C LYS A 322 -23.47 10.96 -13.47
N GLU A 323 -22.98 9.79 -13.09
CA GLU A 323 -23.10 9.31 -11.70
C GLU A 323 -22.30 10.16 -10.71
N LEU A 324 -21.11 10.62 -11.12
CA LEU A 324 -20.28 11.55 -10.33
C LEU A 324 -20.95 12.92 -10.19
N GLU A 325 -21.61 13.41 -11.24
CA GLU A 325 -22.35 14.67 -11.21
C GLU A 325 -23.54 14.62 -10.24
N GLU A 326 -24.25 13.48 -10.18
CA GLU A 326 -25.33 13.31 -9.19
C GLU A 326 -24.83 13.39 -7.74
N LEU A 327 -23.60 12.93 -7.45
CA LEU A 327 -22.98 13.09 -6.13
C LEU A 327 -22.62 14.56 -5.81
N LYS A 328 -22.32 15.36 -6.84
CA LYS A 328 -22.07 16.80 -6.71
C LYS A 328 -23.33 17.62 -6.53
N GLN A 329 -24.48 17.14 -6.96
CA GLN A 329 -25.75 17.87 -6.95
C GLN A 329 -26.60 17.59 -5.72
N GLY A 330 -26.42 16.47 -5.04
CA GLY A 330 -27.27 16.06 -3.92
C GLY A 330 -26.52 15.34 -2.80
N LEU A 331 -27.12 15.38 -1.63
CA LEU A 331 -26.61 14.64 -0.48
C LEU A 331 -26.79 13.12 -0.67
N VAL A 332 -25.86 12.36 -0.14
CA VAL A 332 -25.99 10.91 0.00
C VAL A 332 -27.11 10.62 1.00
N GLY A 333 -27.99 9.66 0.66
CA GLY A 333 -29.09 9.27 1.55
C GLY A 333 -28.59 8.62 2.84
N GLU A 334 -29.26 8.86 3.95
CA GLU A 334 -28.89 8.35 5.28
C GLU A 334 -28.69 6.83 5.30
N GLN A 335 -29.61 6.07 4.70
CA GLN A 335 -29.50 4.60 4.66
C GLN A 335 -28.27 4.11 3.86
N GLU A 336 -27.92 4.82 2.79
CA GLU A 336 -26.76 4.49 1.96
C GLU A 336 -25.46 4.78 2.72
N LEU A 337 -25.37 5.91 3.41
CA LEU A 337 -24.25 6.28 4.25
C LEU A 337 -24.06 5.32 5.43
N GLU A 338 -25.14 5.03 6.17
CA GLU A 338 -25.09 4.10 7.30
C GLU A 338 -24.71 2.68 6.87
N LYS A 339 -25.19 2.20 5.73
CA LYS A 339 -24.76 0.90 5.18
C LYS A 339 -23.24 0.83 5.01
N VAL A 340 -22.62 1.87 4.44
CA VAL A 340 -21.19 1.90 4.20
C VAL A 340 -20.41 2.00 5.52
N LYS A 341 -20.84 2.86 6.44
CA LYS A 341 -20.24 2.96 7.78
C LYS A 341 -20.27 1.62 8.53
N ASN A 342 -21.41 0.93 8.53
CA ASN A 342 -21.58 -0.38 9.14
C ASN A 342 -20.64 -1.43 8.52
N LYS A 343 -20.38 -1.33 7.22
CA LYS A 343 -19.43 -2.20 6.54
C LYS A 343 -18.00 -1.95 7.00
N PHE A 344 -17.55 -0.69 7.10
CA PHE A 344 -16.22 -0.36 7.62
C PHE A 344 -16.04 -0.87 9.05
N GLU A 345 -17.00 -0.62 9.94
CA GLU A 345 -16.97 -1.12 11.31
C GLU A 345 -16.87 -2.65 11.35
N SER A 346 -17.73 -3.34 10.57
CA SER A 346 -17.70 -4.81 10.49
C SER A 346 -16.34 -5.32 9.98
N THR A 347 -15.78 -4.70 8.94
CA THR A 347 -14.47 -5.08 8.38
C THR A 347 -13.36 -4.90 9.41
N GLN A 348 -13.39 -3.80 10.16
CA GLN A 348 -12.40 -3.52 11.21
C GLN A 348 -12.51 -4.52 12.37
N ILE A 349 -13.73 -4.79 12.85
CA ILE A 349 -13.96 -5.76 13.92
C ILE A 349 -13.45 -7.14 13.53
N PHE A 350 -13.82 -7.63 12.34
CA PHE A 350 -13.36 -8.93 11.86
C PHE A 350 -11.88 -8.95 11.54
N GLY A 351 -11.32 -7.86 11.03
CA GLY A 351 -9.88 -7.72 10.79
C GLY A 351 -9.05 -7.86 12.07
N ASN A 352 -9.54 -7.30 13.17
CA ASN A 352 -8.85 -7.33 14.47
C ASN A 352 -8.93 -8.68 15.20
N ILE A 353 -9.65 -9.68 14.67
CA ILE A 353 -9.59 -11.07 15.16
C ILE A 353 -8.26 -11.73 14.75
N ASN A 354 -7.69 -11.31 13.64
CA ASN A 354 -6.42 -11.86 13.16
C ASN A 354 -5.23 -11.10 13.79
N TYR A 355 -4.46 -11.79 14.62
CA TYR A 355 -3.30 -11.23 15.32
C TYR A 355 -2.24 -10.65 14.37
N LEU A 356 -2.06 -11.20 13.16
CA LEU A 356 -1.16 -10.64 12.15
C LEU A 356 -1.69 -9.30 11.60
N ASN A 357 -2.99 -9.20 11.32
CA ASN A 357 -3.59 -7.92 10.92
C ASN A 357 -3.43 -6.87 12.01
N VAL A 358 -3.58 -7.26 13.27
CA VAL A 358 -3.35 -6.36 14.41
C VAL A 358 -1.89 -5.89 14.42
N ALA A 359 -0.91 -6.79 14.24
CA ALA A 359 0.51 -6.42 14.18
C ALA A 359 0.79 -5.41 13.05
N THR A 360 0.27 -5.68 11.85
CA THR A 360 0.45 -4.80 10.68
C THR A 360 -0.17 -3.42 10.92
N ASN A 361 -1.39 -3.38 11.44
CA ASN A 361 -2.07 -2.11 11.73
C ASN A 361 -1.37 -1.32 12.84
N LEU A 362 -0.96 -1.98 13.93
CA LEU A 362 -0.21 -1.32 15.02
C LEU A 362 1.10 -0.72 14.52
N ALA A 363 1.83 -1.46 13.67
CA ALA A 363 3.07 -0.95 13.07
C ALA A 363 2.81 0.28 12.19
N TRP A 364 1.75 0.24 11.38
CA TRP A 364 1.35 1.36 10.53
C TRP A 364 0.94 2.59 11.35
N PHE A 365 0.05 2.43 12.32
CA PHE A 365 -0.40 3.56 13.14
C PHE A 365 0.73 4.16 13.98
N GLU A 366 1.64 3.35 14.53
CA GLU A 366 2.82 3.86 15.24
C GLU A 366 3.81 4.57 14.32
N LEU A 367 3.89 4.14 13.06
CA LEU A 367 4.74 4.80 12.07
C LEU A 367 4.21 6.18 11.69
N THR A 368 2.90 6.32 11.51
CA THR A 368 2.23 7.52 10.97
C THR A 368 1.69 8.45 12.04
N GLY A 369 1.54 7.98 13.28
CA GLY A 369 0.97 8.73 14.39
C GLY A 369 1.19 8.02 15.72
N GLN A 370 0.17 7.36 16.23
CA GLN A 370 0.20 6.61 17.48
C GLN A 370 -0.52 5.26 17.30
N ALA A 371 0.06 4.19 17.81
CA ALA A 371 -0.53 2.85 17.73
C ALA A 371 -1.97 2.78 18.28
N GLU A 372 -2.28 3.60 19.27
CA GLU A 372 -3.61 3.71 19.90
C GLU A 372 -4.70 4.22 18.95
N ASP A 373 -4.34 4.81 17.81
CA ASP A 373 -5.30 5.28 16.81
C ASP A 373 -6.03 4.12 16.12
N ILE A 374 -5.51 2.89 16.22
CA ILE A 374 -6.22 1.67 15.77
C ILE A 374 -7.61 1.53 16.41
N ASP A 375 -7.75 1.91 17.68
CA ASP A 375 -9.04 1.82 18.40
C ASP A 375 -10.00 2.95 17.99
N ARG A 376 -9.50 4.03 17.37
CA ARG A 376 -10.29 5.19 16.92
C ARG A 376 -10.67 5.14 15.45
N GLU A 377 -10.13 4.21 14.69
CA GLU A 377 -10.32 4.15 13.23
C GLU A 377 -11.82 4.08 12.87
N VAL A 378 -12.59 3.26 13.57
CA VAL A 378 -14.06 3.15 13.35
C VAL A 378 -14.76 4.48 13.65
N ASP A 379 -14.37 5.19 14.72
CA ASP A 379 -14.98 6.46 15.11
C ASP A 379 -14.77 7.51 14.01
N ASN A 380 -13.61 7.53 13.35
CA ASN A 380 -13.31 8.43 12.26
C ASN A 380 -14.27 8.22 11.05
N TYR A 381 -14.64 6.98 10.74
CA TYR A 381 -15.68 6.69 9.74
C TYR A 381 -17.08 7.09 10.22
N ARG A 382 -17.38 6.87 11.52
CA ARG A 382 -18.70 7.15 12.09
C ARG A 382 -19.06 8.64 12.07
N VAL A 383 -18.10 9.54 12.24
CA VAL A 383 -18.34 11.00 12.26
C VAL A 383 -18.49 11.62 10.89
N VAL A 384 -18.18 10.93 9.79
CA VAL A 384 -18.35 11.45 8.43
C VAL A 384 -19.83 11.76 8.16
N THR A 385 -20.13 12.95 7.62
CA THR A 385 -21.50 13.39 7.32
C THR A 385 -21.78 13.41 5.81
N ALA A 386 -23.06 13.43 5.46
CA ALA A 386 -23.47 13.56 4.05
C ALA A 386 -23.04 14.90 3.43
N GLU A 387 -22.99 15.96 4.23
CA GLU A 387 -22.51 17.28 3.81
C GLU A 387 -21.00 17.27 3.52
N GLN A 388 -20.22 16.54 4.35
CA GLN A 388 -18.78 16.36 4.10
C GLN A 388 -18.56 15.60 2.79
N LEU A 389 -19.28 14.50 2.57
CA LEU A 389 -19.22 13.73 1.31
C LEU A 389 -19.56 14.59 0.09
N HIS A 390 -20.62 15.39 0.20
CA HIS A 390 -21.07 16.29 -0.86
C HIS A 390 -19.99 17.36 -1.18
N ARG A 391 -19.42 17.98 -0.17
CA ARG A 391 -18.32 18.94 -0.33
C ARG A 391 -17.11 18.30 -1.00
N VAL A 392 -16.69 17.12 -0.53
CA VAL A 392 -15.57 16.36 -1.10
C VAL A 392 -15.86 16.00 -2.57
N ALA A 393 -17.06 15.51 -2.89
CA ALA A 393 -17.45 15.21 -4.27
C ALA A 393 -17.38 16.46 -5.18
N GLN A 394 -17.87 17.63 -4.71
CA GLN A 394 -17.82 18.88 -5.47
C GLN A 394 -16.37 19.34 -5.73
N GLN A 395 -15.48 19.18 -4.76
CA GLN A 395 -14.07 19.57 -4.88
C GLN A 395 -13.28 18.61 -5.78
N THR A 396 -13.63 17.33 -5.77
CA THR A 396 -12.85 16.27 -6.43
C THR A 396 -13.26 16.05 -7.87
N PHE A 397 -14.57 15.91 -8.14
CA PHE A 397 -15.09 15.55 -9.48
C PHE A 397 -15.27 16.77 -10.38
N ARG A 398 -14.29 17.65 -10.41
CA ARG A 398 -14.18 18.75 -11.36
C ARG A 398 -13.44 18.30 -12.60
N ASP A 399 -13.79 18.82 -13.76
CA ASP A 399 -13.16 18.43 -15.04
C ASP A 399 -11.64 18.67 -14.99
N GLU A 400 -11.19 19.80 -14.47
CA GLU A 400 -9.78 20.14 -14.38
C GLU A 400 -8.98 19.20 -13.43
N ASN A 401 -9.62 18.47 -12.53
CA ASN A 401 -9.00 17.47 -11.67
C ASN A 401 -9.01 16.05 -12.28
N GLY A 402 -9.65 15.90 -13.43
CA GLY A 402 -9.81 14.62 -14.12
C GLY A 402 -8.54 14.15 -14.82
N ILE A 403 -8.27 12.87 -14.73
CA ILE A 403 -7.26 12.14 -15.48
C ILE A 403 -7.98 10.99 -16.17
N VAL A 404 -7.86 10.86 -17.49
CA VAL A 404 -8.57 9.85 -18.28
C VAL A 404 -7.61 9.11 -19.19
N LEU A 405 -7.62 7.80 -19.10
CA LEU A 405 -6.88 6.90 -19.98
C LEU A 405 -7.87 5.98 -20.71
N TYR A 406 -7.96 6.15 -22.01
CA TYR A 406 -8.63 5.24 -22.91
C TYR A 406 -7.67 4.14 -23.32
N TYR A 407 -8.00 2.93 -22.98
CA TYR A 407 -7.19 1.75 -23.29
C TYR A 407 -7.96 0.93 -24.34
N GLN A 408 -7.60 1.11 -25.61
CA GLN A 408 -8.31 0.54 -26.75
C GLN A 408 -7.69 -0.79 -27.15
N LYS A 409 -8.56 -1.71 -27.53
CA LYS A 409 -8.16 -2.96 -28.19
C LYS A 409 -7.64 -2.65 -29.58
N GLU A 410 -6.49 -3.22 -29.95
CA GLU A 410 -6.01 -3.24 -31.32
C GLU A 410 -7.01 -3.97 -32.24
N ASN A 411 -7.28 -3.42 -33.42
CA ASN A 411 -8.22 -3.98 -34.41
C ASN A 411 -7.66 -5.22 -35.12
#